data_6e5dc09d943d8cde275ae6731ad73e59
#
_entry.id   6e5dc09d943d8cde275ae6731ad73e59
#
_cell.length_a   1.000
_cell.length_b   1.000
_cell.length_c   1.000
_cell.angle_alpha   90.00
_cell.angle_beta   90.00
_cell.angle_gamma   90.00
#
_symmetry.space_group_name_H-M   'P 1'
#
loop_
_entity.id
_entity.type
_entity.pdbx_description
1 polymer ?
#
loop_
_entity_poly.entity_id
_entity_poly.type
_entity_poly.pdbx_seq_one_letter_code
_entity_poly.pdbx_strand_id
1 'polypeptide(L)' 'MPTIKSSADLRNNYNEISTFCHTYPEPVFITKNGKGDLAVMS' A
#
# COMPACT_ATOMS: atom_id res chain seq x y z
N MET A 1 -2.94 10.30 8.71
CA MET A 1 -3.24 10.42 7.28
C MET A 1 -3.01 9.06 6.62
N PRO A 2 -3.97 8.52 5.88
CA PRO A 2 -3.77 7.21 5.27
C PRO A 2 -2.73 7.27 4.15
N THR A 3 -1.95 6.22 4.03
CA THR A 3 -0.98 6.08 2.95
C THR A 3 -1.66 5.42 1.76
N ILE A 4 -1.54 6.03 0.60
CA ILE A 4 -2.17 5.54 -0.62
C ILE A 4 -1.10 5.26 -1.65
N LYS A 5 -1.12 4.06 -2.22
CA LYS A 5 -0.19 3.63 -3.25
C LYS A 5 -0.96 3.03 -4.41
N SER A 6 -0.35 3.02 -5.59
CA SER A 6 -0.98 2.40 -6.75
C SER A 6 -0.73 0.90 -6.77
N SER A 7 -1.51 0.17 -7.57
CA SER A 7 -1.29 -1.27 -7.76
C SER A 7 0.08 -1.54 -8.40
N ALA A 8 0.55 -0.62 -9.26
CA ALA A 8 1.87 -0.76 -9.85
C ALA A 8 2.96 -0.65 -8.78
N ASP A 9 2.79 0.24 -7.81
CA ASP A 9 3.72 0.35 -6.69
C ASP A 9 3.75 -0.92 -5.86
N LEU A 10 2.61 -1.53 -5.62
CA LEU A 10 2.57 -2.79 -4.89
C LEU A 10 3.33 -3.88 -5.63
N ARG A 11 3.21 -3.92 -6.95
CA ARG A 11 3.89 -4.93 -7.76
C ARG A 11 5.40 -4.68 -7.85
N ASN A 12 5.80 -3.42 -8.05
CA ASN A 12 7.20 -3.08 -8.33
C ASN A 12 8.00 -2.72 -7.08
N ASN A 13 7.35 -2.21 -6.05
CA ASN A 13 8.00 -1.73 -4.82
C ASN A 13 7.44 -2.44 -3.59
N TYR A 14 7.19 -3.72 -3.71
CA TYR A 14 6.61 -4.52 -2.64
C TYR A 14 7.41 -4.39 -1.35
N ASN A 15 8.75 -4.44 -1.45
CA ASN A 15 9.60 -4.39 -0.25
C ASN A 15 9.43 -3.09 0.53
N GLU A 16 9.25 -1.96 -0.15
CA GLU A 16 9.01 -0.68 0.52
C GLU A 16 7.67 -0.70 1.25
N ILE A 17 6.63 -1.23 0.60
CA ILE A 17 5.31 -1.31 1.20
C ILE A 17 5.33 -2.26 2.39
N SER A 18 5.99 -3.39 2.26
CA SER A 18 6.14 -4.35 3.35
C SER A 18 6.86 -3.72 4.55
N THR A 19 7.96 -3.02 4.30
CA THR A 19 8.71 -2.35 5.36
C THR A 19 7.83 -1.30 6.05
N PHE A 20 7.08 -0.52 5.29
CA PHE A 20 6.19 0.48 5.86
C PHE A 20 5.14 -0.19 6.75
N CYS A 21 4.52 -1.27 6.27
CA CYS A 21 3.47 -1.96 7.04
C CYS A 21 4.00 -2.57 8.33
N HIS A 22 5.26 -3.01 8.33
CA HIS A 22 5.87 -3.56 9.54
C HIS A 22 6.38 -2.48 10.49
N THR A 23 6.71 -1.31 9.97
CA THR A 23 7.21 -0.20 10.79
C THR A 23 6.07 0.57 11.45
N TYR A 24 4.97 0.78 10.74
CA TYR A 24 3.82 1.56 11.21
C TYR A 24 2.59 0.66 11.26
N PRO A 25 1.80 0.70 12.34
CA PRO A 25 0.59 -0.11 12.44
C PRO A 25 -0.57 0.53 11.65
N GLU A 26 -0.35 0.83 10.40
CA GLU A 26 -1.33 1.49 9.56
C GLU A 26 -1.48 0.71 8.25
N PRO A 27 -2.72 0.58 7.74
CA PRO A 27 -2.91 -0.04 6.44
C PRO A 27 -2.48 0.91 5.32
N VAL A 28 -2.02 0.31 4.22
CA VAL A 28 -1.72 1.03 2.97
C VAL A 28 -2.87 0.74 2.01
N PHE A 29 -3.51 1.79 1.54
CA PHE A 29 -4.63 1.64 0.59
C PHE A 29 -4.08 1.59 -0.82
N ILE A 30 -4.44 0.55 -1.55
CA ILE A 30 -4.00 0.32 -2.92
C ILE A 30 -5.12 0.74 -3.86
N THR A 31 -4.77 1.56 -4.84
CA THR A 31 -5.72 2.00 -5.86
C THR A 31 -5.37 1.40 -7.21
N LYS A 32 -6.39 1.23 -8.02
CA LYS A 32 -6.24 0.78 -9.40
C LYS A 32 -7.09 1.65 -10.29
N ASN A 33 -6.47 2.26 -11.30
CA ASN A 33 -7.16 3.16 -12.23
C ASN A 33 -7.90 4.29 -11.49
N GLY A 34 -7.28 4.83 -10.44
CA GLY A 34 -7.84 5.92 -9.66
C GLY A 34 -8.93 5.52 -8.68
N LYS A 35 -9.19 4.23 -8.53
CA LYS A 35 -10.24 3.73 -7.62
C LYS A 35 -9.62 2.90 -6.52
N GLY A 36 -10.20 2.98 -5.33
CA GLY A 36 -9.80 2.14 -4.20
C GLY A 36 -10.02 0.68 -4.53
N ASP A 37 -9.02 -0.15 -4.28
CA ASP A 37 -9.06 -1.57 -4.62
C ASP A 37 -8.81 -2.44 -3.40
N LEU A 38 -7.66 -2.25 -2.73
CA LEU A 38 -7.24 -3.10 -1.64
C LEU A 38 -6.73 -2.27 -0.46
N ALA A 39 -6.72 -2.90 0.71
CA ALA A 39 -5.99 -2.39 1.87
C ALA A 39 -4.96 -3.45 2.26
N VAL A 40 -3.70 -3.04 2.38
CA VAL A 40 -2.59 -3.92 2.71
C VAL A 40 -2.11 -3.59 4.11
N MET A 41 -1.95 -4.58 4.95
CA MET A 41 -1.50 -4.39 6.33
C MET A 41 -0.75 -5.63 6.81
N SER A 42 0.09 -5.41 7.81
CA SER A 42 0.80 -6.51 8.46
C SER A 42 -0.10 -7.26 9.43
#